data_6dc49d1a47b5011cbc0315c9ea602574
#
_entry.id   6dc49d1a47b5011cbc0315c9ea602574
#
_cell.length_a   1.000
_cell.length_b   1.000
_cell.length_c   1.000
_cell.angle_alpha   90.00
_cell.angle_beta   90.00
_cell.angle_gamma   90.00
#
_symmetry.space_group_name_H-M   'P 1'
#
loop_
_entity.id
_entity.type
_entity.pdbx_description
1 polymer ?
#
loop_
_entity_poly.entity_id
_entity_poly.type
_entity_poly.pdbx_seq_one_letter_code
_entity_poly.pdbx_strand_id
1 'polypeptide(L)'
;MALLAQNQGAKSLAEFLGKVAVFEGEQMILLRAHFPQANLGPKGLERWWMLQVAALSEKKLSEAMTIPETDERLSGILELHLKNENEEAFRVSLGSWRQVAGLQSQEERIESIRPANDLLAHLSFRCFPTFRPVIAGYLKILSDVADGKTEEVEEMIRNLEEFRTAEVERHQKLVDLMDWYHLSSVRKESGEFEDYLKMQKNLRKGNEFGKDPLHQYLDKVQKVFEKPK
;
A
#
# COMPACT_ATOMS: atom_id res chain seq x y z
N MET A 1 -19.52 -2.67 8.08
CA MET A 1 -20.21 -3.63 7.19
C MET A 1 -20.42 -4.98 7.85
N ALA A 2 -19.40 -5.67 8.41
CA ALA A 2 -19.54 -7.02 8.98
C ALA A 2 -20.52 -7.14 10.16
N LEU A 3 -20.60 -6.16 11.05
CA LEU A 3 -21.60 -6.13 12.11
C LEU A 3 -23.01 -5.91 11.55
N LEU A 4 -23.15 -5.13 10.48
CA LEU A 4 -24.42 -4.90 9.80
C LEU A 4 -24.94 -6.11 9.03
N ALA A 5 -24.04 -6.99 8.58
CA ALA A 5 -24.39 -8.21 7.85
C ALA A 5 -24.94 -9.34 8.74
N GLN A 6 -24.83 -9.20 10.06
CA GLN A 6 -25.43 -10.15 11.00
C GLN A 6 -26.95 -9.99 11.09
N ASN A 7 -27.63 -11.06 11.53
CA ASN A 7 -29.06 -11.00 11.73
C ASN A 7 -29.40 -9.88 12.74
N GLN A 8 -30.26 -8.95 12.36
CA GLN A 8 -30.57 -7.72 13.11
C GLN A 8 -29.34 -6.80 13.37
N GLY A 9 -28.26 -6.93 12.61
CA GLY A 9 -27.00 -6.20 12.84
C GLY A 9 -27.16 -4.67 12.84
N ALA A 10 -28.05 -4.13 12.01
CA ALA A 10 -28.34 -2.69 11.98
C ALA A 10 -28.97 -2.20 13.29
N LYS A 11 -29.95 -2.97 13.86
CA LYS A 11 -30.58 -2.64 15.12
C LYS A 11 -29.59 -2.75 16.28
N SER A 12 -28.85 -3.86 16.35
CA SER A 12 -27.81 -4.09 17.37
C SER A 12 -26.72 -3.02 17.33
N LEU A 13 -26.33 -2.55 16.15
CA LEU A 13 -25.35 -1.48 16.00
C LEU A 13 -25.90 -0.13 16.47
N ALA A 14 -27.14 0.19 16.13
CA ALA A 14 -27.78 1.43 16.60
C ALA A 14 -27.90 1.46 18.13
N GLU A 15 -28.32 0.34 18.75
CA GLU A 15 -28.41 0.20 20.20
C GLU A 15 -27.03 0.28 20.87
N PHE A 16 -25.99 -0.35 20.29
CA PHE A 16 -24.61 -0.26 20.75
C PHE A 16 -24.12 1.19 20.72
N LEU A 17 -24.26 1.88 19.58
CA LEU A 17 -23.82 3.26 19.42
C LEU A 17 -24.54 4.23 20.36
N GLY A 18 -25.84 3.99 20.62
CA GLY A 18 -26.61 4.78 21.59
C GLY A 18 -26.15 4.63 23.04
N LYS A 19 -25.53 3.50 23.38
CA LYS A 19 -25.09 3.21 24.75
C LYS A 19 -23.59 3.46 24.96
N VAL A 20 -22.74 3.32 23.92
CA VAL A 20 -21.28 3.39 24.07
C VAL A 20 -20.79 4.70 24.62
N ALA A 21 -21.47 5.80 24.30
CA ALA A 21 -21.10 7.16 24.74
C ALA A 21 -21.30 7.40 26.25
N VAL A 22 -22.22 6.66 26.88
CA VAL A 22 -22.58 6.79 28.31
C VAL A 22 -22.19 5.59 29.16
N PHE A 23 -21.51 4.60 28.56
CA PHE A 23 -21.13 3.37 29.24
C PHE A 23 -19.79 3.56 29.98
N GLU A 24 -19.81 3.47 31.28
CA GLU A 24 -18.63 3.67 32.16
C GLU A 24 -17.76 2.40 32.31
N GLY A 25 -18.15 1.28 31.69
CA GLY A 25 -17.43 0.01 31.74
C GLY A 25 -16.51 -0.22 30.56
N GLU A 26 -15.91 -1.41 30.50
CA GLU A 26 -15.11 -1.84 29.34
C GLU A 26 -16.02 -1.99 28.12
N GLN A 27 -15.80 -1.18 27.08
CA GLN A 27 -16.60 -1.10 25.87
C GLN A 27 -16.73 -2.46 25.15
N MET A 28 -15.76 -3.35 25.33
CA MET A 28 -15.78 -4.72 24.81
C MET A 28 -16.89 -5.57 25.42
N ILE A 29 -17.24 -5.36 26.66
CA ILE A 29 -18.37 -6.05 27.32
C ILE A 29 -19.68 -5.64 26.63
N LEU A 30 -19.83 -4.34 26.37
CA LEU A 30 -20.98 -3.81 25.68
C LEU A 30 -21.09 -4.37 24.25
N LEU A 31 -19.96 -4.40 23.52
CA LEU A 31 -19.91 -4.93 22.16
C LEU A 31 -20.32 -6.42 22.12
N ARG A 32 -19.83 -7.23 23.04
CA ARG A 32 -20.19 -8.66 23.15
C ARG A 32 -21.68 -8.86 23.48
N ALA A 33 -22.24 -7.98 24.32
CA ALA A 33 -23.66 -8.04 24.68
C ALA A 33 -24.56 -7.76 23.46
N HIS A 34 -24.17 -6.86 22.58
CA HIS A 34 -24.94 -6.52 21.39
C HIS A 34 -24.67 -7.43 20.18
N PHE A 35 -23.50 -8.11 20.15
CA PHE A 35 -23.08 -8.98 19.06
C PHE A 35 -22.58 -10.35 19.57
N PRO A 36 -23.45 -11.13 20.26
CA PRO A 36 -23.03 -12.41 20.85
C PRO A 36 -22.59 -13.44 19.79
N GLN A 37 -23.11 -13.34 18.57
CA GLN A 37 -22.78 -14.27 17.48
C GLN A 37 -21.37 -14.07 16.93
N ALA A 38 -20.74 -12.93 17.19
CA ALA A 38 -19.37 -12.65 16.73
C ALA A 38 -18.30 -13.41 17.54
N ASN A 39 -18.69 -14.18 18.57
CA ASN A 39 -17.81 -14.97 19.44
C ASN A 39 -16.54 -14.19 19.88
N LEU A 40 -16.75 -12.96 20.35
CA LEU A 40 -15.71 -11.98 20.62
C LEU A 40 -14.99 -12.24 21.96
N GLY A 41 -14.44 -13.45 22.16
CA GLY A 41 -13.44 -13.66 23.20
C GLY A 41 -12.18 -12.80 22.93
N PRO A 42 -11.28 -12.60 23.93
CA PRO A 42 -10.14 -11.69 23.75
C PRO A 42 -9.33 -11.97 22.48
N LYS A 43 -9.01 -13.23 22.21
CA LYS A 43 -8.35 -13.67 20.96
C LYS A 43 -9.31 -13.72 19.77
N GLY A 44 -10.60 -13.93 19.99
CA GLY A 44 -11.62 -14.02 18.93
C GLY A 44 -11.92 -12.67 18.29
N LEU A 45 -11.92 -11.58 19.07
CA LEU A 45 -12.12 -10.23 18.54
C LEU A 45 -10.93 -9.81 17.64
N GLU A 46 -9.73 -10.02 18.11
CA GLU A 46 -8.52 -9.67 17.35
C GLU A 46 -8.51 -10.41 16.00
N ARG A 47 -8.82 -11.71 16.03
CA ARG A 47 -8.99 -12.53 14.81
C ARG A 47 -10.09 -12.00 13.91
N TRP A 48 -11.26 -11.73 14.49
CA TRP A 48 -12.40 -11.20 13.74
C TRP A 48 -12.04 -9.85 13.10
N TRP A 49 -11.41 -8.95 13.85
CA TRP A 49 -10.99 -7.65 13.34
C TRP A 49 -9.99 -7.78 12.19
N MET A 50 -8.96 -8.61 12.35
CA MET A 50 -8.00 -8.91 11.29
C MET A 50 -8.67 -9.45 10.02
N LEU A 51 -9.62 -10.38 10.16
CA LEU A 51 -10.38 -10.90 9.02
C LEU A 51 -11.23 -9.82 8.34
N GLN A 52 -11.80 -8.88 9.11
CA GLN A 52 -12.55 -7.78 8.53
C GLN A 52 -11.65 -6.81 7.77
N VAL A 53 -10.50 -6.49 8.32
CA VAL A 53 -9.49 -5.66 7.64
C VAL A 53 -8.99 -6.36 6.37
N ALA A 54 -8.74 -7.67 6.43
CA ALA A 54 -8.36 -8.47 5.27
C ALA A 54 -9.45 -8.46 4.18
N ALA A 55 -10.69 -8.74 4.55
CA ALA A 55 -11.82 -8.71 3.61
C ALA A 55 -12.08 -7.32 3.02
N LEU A 56 -11.72 -6.25 3.75
CA LEU A 56 -11.77 -4.89 3.23
C LEU A 56 -10.66 -4.62 2.22
N SER A 57 -9.48 -5.21 2.41
CA SER A 57 -8.37 -5.07 1.47
C SER A 57 -8.57 -5.87 0.18
N GLU A 58 -9.21 -7.04 0.26
CA GLU A 58 -9.54 -7.87 -0.91
C GLU A 58 -10.70 -7.31 -1.75
N LYS A 59 -11.67 -6.69 -1.11
CA LYS A 59 -12.75 -6.01 -1.85
C LYS A 59 -12.21 -4.68 -2.34
N LYS A 60 -12.18 -4.51 -3.65
CA LYS A 60 -12.04 -3.17 -4.29
C LYS A 60 -13.23 -2.30 -3.86
N LEU A 61 -13.22 -1.84 -2.62
CA LEU A 61 -14.28 -1.03 -2.01
C LEU A 61 -14.36 0.38 -2.60
N SER A 62 -13.37 0.74 -3.39
CA SER A 62 -13.33 1.99 -4.12
C SER A 62 -12.44 1.79 -5.35
N GLU A 63 -12.53 2.68 -6.31
CA GLU A 63 -11.58 2.80 -7.40
C GLU A 63 -10.17 3.25 -6.93
N ALA A 64 -9.95 3.33 -5.62
CA ALA A 64 -8.67 3.68 -5.04
C ALA A 64 -7.65 2.55 -5.26
N MET A 65 -6.45 2.92 -5.63
CA MET A 65 -5.31 2.03 -5.80
C MET A 65 -4.85 1.49 -4.44
N THR A 66 -4.23 0.32 -4.45
CA THR A 66 -3.48 -0.20 -3.30
C THR A 66 -2.21 0.60 -3.05
N ILE A 67 -1.54 0.37 -1.91
CA ILE A 67 -0.25 1.02 -1.60
C ILE A 67 0.80 0.71 -2.67
N PRO A 68 1.06 -0.57 -3.05
CA PRO A 68 2.03 -0.89 -4.10
C PRO A 68 1.66 -0.28 -5.46
N GLU A 69 0.40 -0.36 -5.88
CA GLU A 69 -0.06 0.23 -7.15
C GLU A 69 0.11 1.76 -7.15
N THR A 70 -0.14 2.41 -5.99
CA THR A 70 0.05 3.86 -5.85
C THR A 70 1.51 4.24 -5.96
N ASP A 71 2.41 3.49 -5.30
CA ASP A 71 3.84 3.76 -5.29
C ASP A 71 4.47 3.52 -6.67
N GLU A 72 4.12 2.43 -7.34
CA GLU A 72 4.55 2.12 -8.70
C GLU A 72 4.09 3.22 -9.68
N ARG A 73 2.82 3.61 -9.60
CA ARG A 73 2.27 4.65 -10.45
C ARG A 73 2.91 6.01 -10.20
N LEU A 74 3.14 6.35 -8.92
CA LEU A 74 3.82 7.58 -8.51
C LEU A 74 5.25 7.61 -9.07
N SER A 75 6.00 6.52 -8.97
CA SER A 75 7.37 6.42 -9.51
C SER A 75 7.41 6.66 -11.02
N GLY A 76 6.44 6.14 -11.78
CA GLY A 76 6.34 6.37 -13.23
C GLY A 76 5.88 7.77 -13.63
N ILE A 77 5.30 8.54 -12.69
CA ILE A 77 4.86 9.93 -12.94
C ILE A 77 5.98 10.94 -12.67
N LEU A 78 6.89 10.65 -11.75
CA LEU A 78 7.96 11.56 -11.33
C LEU A 78 9.06 11.70 -12.39
N GLU A 79 8.65 11.98 -13.62
CA GLU A 79 9.51 12.26 -14.76
C GLU A 79 9.30 13.70 -15.23
N LEU A 80 10.42 14.40 -15.46
CA LEU A 80 10.45 15.78 -15.97
C LEU A 80 10.74 15.75 -17.47
N HIS A 81 10.11 16.62 -18.21
CA HIS A 81 10.27 16.72 -19.66
C HIS A 81 11.18 17.89 -20.01
N LEU A 82 12.34 17.60 -20.57
CA LEU A 82 13.29 18.58 -21.03
C LEU A 82 13.39 18.55 -22.55
N LYS A 83 13.79 19.67 -23.16
CA LYS A 83 14.14 19.76 -24.58
C LYS A 83 15.66 19.92 -24.70
N ASN A 84 16.25 19.21 -25.65
CA ASN A 84 17.65 19.41 -26.00
C ASN A 84 17.82 20.62 -26.96
N GLU A 85 19.04 20.95 -27.31
CA GLU A 85 19.34 22.05 -28.25
C GLU A 85 18.69 21.87 -29.65
N ASN A 86 18.28 20.66 -29.99
CA ASN A 86 17.59 20.32 -31.24
C ASN A 86 16.06 20.32 -31.09
N GLU A 87 15.51 20.85 -29.99
CA GLU A 87 14.06 20.81 -29.62
C GLU A 87 13.48 19.40 -29.43
N GLU A 88 14.29 18.37 -29.37
CA GLU A 88 13.82 17.01 -29.09
C GLU A 88 13.52 16.85 -27.58
N ALA A 89 12.33 16.37 -27.27
CA ALA A 89 11.90 16.13 -25.90
C ALA A 89 12.51 14.82 -25.36
N PHE A 90 13.11 14.90 -24.19
CA PHE A 90 13.56 13.73 -23.45
C PHE A 90 13.07 13.78 -22.00
N ARG A 91 13.07 12.62 -21.35
CA ARG A 91 12.56 12.49 -19.97
C ARG A 91 13.73 12.28 -19.01
N VAL A 92 13.64 12.91 -17.86
CA VAL A 92 14.59 12.74 -16.75
C VAL A 92 13.80 12.48 -15.47
N SER A 93 14.39 11.76 -14.53
CA SER A 93 13.77 11.57 -13.21
C SER A 93 13.70 12.89 -12.45
N LEU A 94 12.78 12.97 -11.47
CA LEU A 94 12.68 14.13 -10.57
C LEU A 94 14.02 14.43 -9.86
N GLY A 95 14.88 13.43 -9.62
CA GLY A 95 16.23 13.64 -9.07
C GLY A 95 17.11 14.58 -9.89
N SER A 96 16.78 14.77 -11.18
CA SER A 96 17.45 15.74 -12.08
C SER A 96 16.80 17.15 -12.07
N TRP A 97 16.00 17.47 -11.07
CA TRP A 97 15.24 18.73 -10.95
C TRP A 97 16.12 19.99 -11.14
N ARG A 98 17.42 19.90 -10.81
CA ARG A 98 18.36 21.01 -10.99
C ARG A 98 18.52 21.42 -12.45
N GLN A 99 18.34 20.49 -13.41
CA GLN A 99 18.36 20.81 -14.83
C GLN A 99 17.18 21.69 -15.22
N VAL A 100 15.98 21.42 -14.66
CA VAL A 100 14.81 22.25 -14.87
C VAL A 100 14.95 23.61 -14.17
N ALA A 101 15.43 23.61 -12.93
CA ALA A 101 15.65 24.86 -12.18
C ALA A 101 16.69 25.78 -12.88
N GLY A 102 17.64 25.19 -13.63
CA GLY A 102 18.65 25.93 -14.41
C GLY A 102 18.14 26.56 -15.71
N LEU A 103 16.91 26.26 -16.15
CA LEU A 103 16.30 26.90 -17.32
C LEU A 103 16.05 28.39 -17.04
N GLN A 104 16.38 29.24 -18.03
CA GLN A 104 16.34 30.68 -17.86
C GLN A 104 14.90 31.23 -17.77
N SER A 105 13.99 30.67 -18.55
CA SER A 105 12.59 31.09 -18.60
C SER A 105 11.73 30.33 -17.59
N GLN A 106 10.90 31.07 -16.87
CA GLN A 106 9.87 30.45 -16.00
C GLN A 106 8.86 29.62 -16.83
N GLU A 107 8.55 30.05 -18.05
CA GLU A 107 7.65 29.33 -18.94
C GLU A 107 8.21 27.96 -19.31
N GLU A 108 9.51 27.88 -19.65
CA GLU A 108 10.18 26.61 -19.93
C GLU A 108 10.18 25.68 -18.71
N ARG A 109 10.40 26.22 -17.50
CA ARG A 109 10.31 25.42 -16.27
C ARG A 109 8.91 24.86 -16.07
N ILE A 110 7.88 25.70 -16.24
CA ILE A 110 6.47 25.29 -16.13
C ILE A 110 6.13 24.21 -17.18
N GLU A 111 6.54 24.39 -18.42
CA GLU A 111 6.32 23.38 -19.47
C GLU A 111 6.97 22.04 -19.15
N SER A 112 8.20 22.07 -18.61
CA SER A 112 8.94 20.86 -18.26
C SER A 112 8.28 20.04 -17.13
N ILE A 113 7.59 20.67 -16.19
CA ILE A 113 6.94 20.01 -15.05
C ILE A 113 5.46 19.72 -15.28
N ARG A 114 4.81 20.39 -16.24
CA ARG A 114 3.35 20.29 -16.46
C ARG A 114 2.86 18.85 -16.59
N PRO A 115 3.48 17.97 -17.38
CA PRO A 115 2.99 16.59 -17.51
C PRO A 115 2.99 15.83 -16.17
N ALA A 116 4.05 15.98 -15.37
CA ALA A 116 4.14 15.37 -14.04
C ALA A 116 3.09 15.97 -13.09
N ASN A 117 2.92 17.29 -13.11
CA ASN A 117 1.94 17.98 -12.28
C ASN A 117 0.50 17.53 -12.57
N ASP A 118 0.12 17.44 -13.86
CA ASP A 118 -1.21 16.97 -14.26
C ASP A 118 -1.46 15.53 -13.86
N LEU A 119 -0.49 14.66 -14.07
CA LEU A 119 -0.59 13.25 -13.70
C LEU A 119 -0.65 13.06 -12.17
N LEU A 120 0.11 13.83 -11.38
CA LEU A 120 0.03 13.83 -9.92
C LEU A 120 -1.33 14.31 -9.43
N ALA A 121 -1.87 15.37 -10.02
CA ALA A 121 -3.20 15.85 -9.69
C ALA A 121 -4.26 14.75 -9.94
N HIS A 122 -4.21 14.05 -11.07
CA HIS A 122 -5.10 12.92 -11.35
C HIS A 122 -4.88 11.75 -10.38
N LEU A 123 -3.63 11.43 -10.04
CA LEU A 123 -3.32 10.36 -9.11
C LEU A 123 -3.88 10.66 -7.71
N SER A 124 -3.92 11.92 -7.27
CA SER A 124 -4.39 12.33 -5.94
C SER A 124 -5.82 11.87 -5.62
N PHE A 125 -6.68 11.72 -6.65
CA PHE A 125 -8.06 11.24 -6.49
C PHE A 125 -8.15 9.71 -6.35
N ARG A 126 -7.20 8.98 -6.88
CA ARG A 126 -7.22 7.50 -6.97
C ARG A 126 -6.18 6.82 -6.09
N CYS A 127 -5.22 7.56 -5.57
CA CYS A 127 -4.16 7.03 -4.72
C CYS A 127 -4.69 6.45 -3.41
N PHE A 128 -3.93 5.54 -2.82
CA PHE A 128 -4.20 5.11 -1.45
C PHE A 128 -4.16 6.32 -0.50
N PRO A 129 -5.10 6.44 0.46
CA PRO A 129 -5.26 7.67 1.27
C PRO A 129 -4.00 8.16 1.98
N THR A 130 -3.11 7.27 2.44
CA THR A 130 -1.85 7.64 3.10
C THR A 130 -0.86 8.33 2.16
N PHE A 131 -1.02 8.19 0.84
CA PHE A 131 -0.17 8.84 -0.16
C PHE A 131 -0.61 10.25 -0.54
N ARG A 132 -1.77 10.71 -0.12
CA ARG A 132 -2.24 12.07 -0.44
C ARG A 132 -1.27 13.17 0.04
N PRO A 133 -0.73 13.13 1.28
CA PRO A 133 0.28 14.10 1.71
C PRO A 133 1.57 14.01 0.88
N VAL A 134 1.97 12.81 0.46
CA VAL A 134 3.14 12.60 -0.39
C VAL A 134 2.95 13.26 -1.75
N ILE A 135 1.80 13.03 -2.40
CA ILE A 135 1.49 13.65 -3.70
C ILE A 135 1.43 15.17 -3.57
N ALA A 136 0.81 15.69 -2.51
CA ALA A 136 0.79 17.13 -2.24
C ALA A 136 2.21 17.70 -2.05
N GLY A 137 3.10 16.94 -1.40
CA GLY A 137 4.51 17.29 -1.26
C GLY A 137 5.24 17.38 -2.61
N TYR A 138 5.04 16.39 -3.49
CA TYR A 138 5.64 16.43 -4.83
C TYR A 138 5.06 17.55 -5.70
N LEU A 139 3.77 17.85 -5.62
CA LEU A 139 3.16 18.99 -6.30
C LEU A 139 3.78 20.32 -5.82
N LYS A 140 4.05 20.45 -4.51
CA LYS A 140 4.75 21.59 -3.95
C LYS A 140 6.18 21.71 -4.49
N ILE A 141 6.93 20.59 -4.51
CA ILE A 141 8.30 20.54 -5.07
C ILE A 141 8.31 21.02 -6.52
N LEU A 142 7.39 20.52 -7.35
CA LEU A 142 7.30 20.94 -8.75
C LEU A 142 7.00 22.45 -8.86
N SER A 143 6.10 22.97 -8.02
CA SER A 143 5.82 24.40 -7.97
C SER A 143 7.05 25.22 -7.54
N ASP A 144 7.76 24.80 -6.52
CA ASP A 144 8.96 25.48 -6.02
C ASP A 144 10.07 25.48 -7.08
N VAL A 145 10.27 24.38 -7.81
CA VAL A 145 11.20 24.27 -8.94
C VAL A 145 10.79 25.21 -10.09
N ALA A 146 9.50 25.30 -10.43
CA ALA A 146 9.01 26.23 -11.46
C ALA A 146 9.24 27.69 -11.08
N ASP A 147 9.10 28.03 -9.80
CA ASP A 147 9.36 29.35 -9.25
C ASP A 147 10.85 29.67 -9.07
N GLY A 148 11.73 28.70 -9.30
CA GLY A 148 13.18 28.84 -9.07
C GLY A 148 13.59 28.80 -7.61
N LYS A 149 12.70 28.36 -6.70
CA LYS A 149 13.00 28.15 -5.29
C LYS A 149 13.65 26.77 -5.12
N THR A 150 14.92 26.73 -4.77
CA THR A 150 15.71 25.48 -4.80
C THR A 150 16.27 25.06 -3.44
N GLU A 151 16.18 25.92 -2.43
CA GLU A 151 16.91 25.77 -1.17
C GLU A 151 16.53 24.49 -0.38
N GLU A 152 15.25 24.10 -0.38
CA GLU A 152 14.75 22.99 0.40
C GLU A 152 14.36 21.75 -0.44
N VAL A 153 14.42 21.85 -1.78
CA VAL A 153 13.91 20.83 -2.70
C VAL A 153 14.53 19.46 -2.47
N GLU A 154 15.84 19.38 -2.28
CA GLU A 154 16.55 18.13 -2.06
C GLU A 154 16.11 17.43 -0.77
N GLU A 155 15.98 18.21 0.30
CA GLU A 155 15.54 17.69 1.59
C GLU A 155 14.07 17.23 1.53
N MET A 156 13.22 17.98 0.85
CA MET A 156 11.82 17.61 0.65
C MET A 156 11.71 16.30 -0.14
N ILE A 157 12.46 16.13 -1.22
CA ILE A 157 12.47 14.88 -2.01
C ILE A 157 12.88 13.73 -1.11
N ARG A 158 14.00 13.85 -0.38
CA ARG A 158 14.48 12.80 0.51
C ARG A 158 13.44 12.38 1.55
N ASN A 159 12.83 13.35 2.22
CA ASN A 159 11.81 13.09 3.24
C ASN A 159 10.58 12.37 2.67
N LEU A 160 10.16 12.72 1.44
CA LEU A 160 9.05 12.04 0.76
C LEU A 160 9.41 10.62 0.33
N GLU A 161 10.64 10.38 -0.13
CA GLU A 161 11.12 9.05 -0.48
C GLU A 161 11.25 8.14 0.74
N GLU A 162 11.76 8.66 1.86
CA GLU A 162 11.81 7.94 3.13
C GLU A 162 10.40 7.55 3.60
N PHE A 163 9.45 8.49 3.53
CA PHE A 163 8.06 8.21 3.89
C PHE A 163 7.43 7.15 2.99
N ARG A 164 7.62 7.23 1.67
CA ARG A 164 7.13 6.25 0.69
C ARG A 164 7.66 4.85 1.02
N THR A 165 8.96 4.75 1.22
CA THR A 165 9.63 3.49 1.56
C THR A 165 9.05 2.90 2.85
N ALA A 166 8.87 3.72 3.88
CA ALA A 166 8.29 3.28 5.15
C ALA A 166 6.84 2.79 5.00
N GLU A 167 6.01 3.45 4.17
CA GLU A 167 4.63 3.02 3.92
C GLU A 167 4.56 1.69 3.16
N VAL A 168 5.39 1.50 2.15
CA VAL A 168 5.49 0.24 1.40
C VAL A 168 5.96 -0.90 2.32
N GLU A 169 6.99 -0.67 3.14
CA GLU A 169 7.46 -1.66 4.11
C GLU A 169 6.40 -2.00 5.17
N ARG A 170 5.66 -1.00 5.64
CA ARG A 170 4.55 -1.21 6.60
C ARG A 170 3.45 -2.06 5.99
N HIS A 171 3.10 -1.77 4.74
CA HIS A 171 2.13 -2.58 3.99
C HIS A 171 2.61 -4.02 3.83
N GLN A 172 3.86 -4.24 3.44
CA GLN A 172 4.41 -5.59 3.30
C GLN A 172 4.38 -6.37 4.61
N LYS A 173 4.75 -5.73 5.72
CA LYS A 173 4.65 -6.36 7.06
C LYS A 173 3.21 -6.74 7.42
N LEU A 174 2.24 -5.91 7.03
CA LEU A 174 0.82 -6.20 7.25
C LEU A 174 0.37 -7.41 6.41
N VAL A 175 0.75 -7.46 5.13
CA VAL A 175 0.45 -8.61 4.25
C VAL A 175 1.07 -9.88 4.82
N ASP A 176 2.35 -9.85 5.20
CA ASP A 176 3.04 -10.99 5.78
C ASP A 176 2.35 -11.50 7.07
N LEU A 177 1.88 -10.58 7.92
CA LEU A 177 1.12 -10.93 9.13
C LEU A 177 -0.22 -11.58 8.80
N MET A 178 -0.91 -11.07 7.77
CA MET A 178 -2.18 -11.63 7.33
C MET A 178 -2.03 -13.03 6.73
N ASP A 179 -1.02 -13.23 5.91
CA ASP A 179 -0.70 -14.53 5.32
C ASP A 179 -0.37 -15.56 6.40
N TRP A 180 0.47 -15.18 7.38
CA TRP A 180 0.74 -16.03 8.53
C TRP A 180 -0.54 -16.39 9.29
N TYR A 181 -1.40 -15.41 9.52
CA TYR A 181 -2.66 -15.63 10.22
C TYR A 181 -3.58 -16.59 9.45
N HIS A 182 -3.71 -16.42 8.13
CA HIS A 182 -4.47 -17.33 7.28
C HIS A 182 -3.94 -18.75 7.34
N LEU A 183 -2.62 -18.92 7.18
CA LEU A 183 -1.98 -20.23 7.25
C LEU A 183 -2.20 -20.91 8.60
N SER A 184 -2.01 -20.17 9.70
CA SER A 184 -2.19 -20.71 11.06
C SER A 184 -3.66 -21.05 11.36
N SER A 185 -4.61 -20.28 10.82
CA SER A 185 -6.04 -20.54 11.02
C SER A 185 -6.54 -21.76 10.24
N VAL A 186 -6.03 -21.97 9.03
CA VAL A 186 -6.41 -23.10 8.16
C VAL A 186 -5.83 -24.42 8.68
N ARG A 187 -4.55 -24.41 9.11
CA ARG A 187 -3.87 -25.63 9.58
C ARG A 187 -4.07 -25.97 11.04
N LYS A 188 -4.66 -25.07 11.84
CA LYS A 188 -4.78 -25.18 13.30
C LYS A 188 -3.42 -25.38 14.01
N GLU A 189 -2.32 -25.15 13.32
CA GLU A 189 -0.96 -25.18 13.81
C GLU A 189 -0.54 -23.76 14.07
N SER A 190 -0.30 -23.41 15.33
CA SER A 190 0.21 -22.08 15.71
C SER A 190 1.74 -22.14 15.78
N GLY A 191 2.40 -21.83 14.68
CA GLY A 191 3.82 -21.46 14.70
C GLY A 191 3.99 -19.99 15.15
N GLU A 192 5.16 -19.66 15.67
CA GLU A 192 5.46 -18.26 15.98
C GLU A 192 5.58 -17.44 14.67
N PHE A 193 5.12 -16.21 14.68
CA PHE A 193 5.19 -15.33 13.50
C PHE A 193 6.63 -15.12 13.00
N GLU A 194 7.58 -15.09 13.93
CA GLU A 194 9.01 -14.97 13.60
C GLU A 194 9.52 -16.16 12.78
N ASP A 195 9.04 -17.36 13.02
CA ASP A 195 9.42 -18.55 12.25
C ASP A 195 8.83 -18.50 10.85
N TYR A 196 7.60 -18.01 10.69
CA TYR A 196 7.01 -17.73 9.39
C TYR A 196 7.86 -16.73 8.60
N LEU A 197 8.28 -15.62 9.22
CA LEU A 197 9.13 -14.63 8.55
C LEU A 197 10.50 -15.19 8.16
N LYS A 198 11.11 -16.04 8.99
CA LYS A 198 12.37 -16.73 8.65
C LYS A 198 12.17 -17.65 7.43
N MET A 199 11.10 -18.43 7.43
CA MET A 199 10.77 -19.32 6.31
C MET A 199 10.52 -18.54 5.02
N GLN A 200 9.73 -17.47 5.06
CA GLN A 200 9.46 -16.59 3.92
C GLN A 200 10.75 -15.95 3.38
N LYS A 201 11.62 -15.45 4.28
CA LYS A 201 12.90 -14.87 3.89
C LYS A 201 13.82 -15.90 3.22
N ASN A 202 13.79 -17.13 3.71
CA ASN A 202 14.54 -18.23 3.09
C ASN A 202 13.98 -18.59 1.71
N LEU A 203 12.66 -18.62 1.56
CA LEU A 203 12.00 -18.85 0.27
C LEU A 203 12.31 -17.74 -0.74
N ARG A 204 12.30 -16.46 -0.32
CA ARG A 204 12.66 -15.33 -1.18
C ARG A 204 14.15 -15.30 -1.56
N LYS A 205 15.04 -15.75 -0.68
CA LYS A 205 16.48 -15.90 -0.99
C LYS A 205 16.79 -17.09 -1.87
N GLY A 206 15.84 -17.99 -2.02
CA GLY A 206 16.01 -19.34 -2.46
C GLY A 206 16.10 -19.59 -3.95
N ASN A 207 17.07 -19.03 -4.62
CA ASN A 207 17.64 -19.69 -5.79
C ASN A 207 18.42 -20.98 -5.43
N GLU A 208 18.51 -21.36 -4.15
CA GLU A 208 19.13 -22.62 -3.70
C GLU A 208 18.15 -23.79 -3.59
N PHE A 209 16.82 -23.56 -3.73
CA PHE A 209 15.80 -24.61 -3.64
C PHE A 209 15.65 -25.51 -4.87
N GLY A 210 16.49 -25.37 -5.89
CA GLY A 210 16.52 -26.29 -7.03
C GLY A 210 16.77 -27.78 -6.65
N LYS A 211 16.92 -28.09 -5.36
CA LYS A 211 17.11 -29.43 -4.83
C LYS A 211 15.99 -29.92 -3.91
N ASP A 212 14.97 -29.12 -3.65
CA ASP A 212 13.83 -29.52 -2.84
C ASP A 212 13.01 -30.60 -3.59
N PRO A 213 12.60 -31.69 -2.93
CA PRO A 213 11.75 -32.74 -3.51
C PRO A 213 10.47 -32.22 -4.16
N LEU A 214 9.89 -31.13 -3.62
CA LEU A 214 8.69 -30.47 -4.18
C LEU A 214 8.99 -29.79 -5.53
N HIS A 215 10.09 -29.06 -5.66
CA HIS A 215 10.52 -28.44 -6.92
C HIS A 215 10.85 -29.51 -7.97
N GLN A 216 11.55 -30.57 -7.56
CA GLN A 216 11.83 -31.69 -8.46
C GLN A 216 10.54 -32.40 -8.94
N TYR A 217 9.53 -32.47 -8.08
CA TYR A 217 8.23 -33.02 -8.45
C TYR A 217 7.49 -32.08 -9.42
N LEU A 218 7.45 -30.78 -9.15
CA LEU A 218 6.82 -29.77 -10.02
C LEU A 218 7.50 -29.70 -11.38
N ASP A 219 8.84 -29.75 -11.44
CA ASP A 219 9.60 -29.80 -12.69
C ASP A 219 9.29 -31.08 -13.51
N LYS A 220 9.09 -32.20 -12.83
CA LYS A 220 8.67 -33.43 -13.51
C LYS A 220 7.25 -33.33 -14.08
N VAL A 221 6.34 -32.77 -13.31
CA VAL A 221 4.96 -32.57 -13.73
C VAL A 221 4.94 -31.60 -14.92
N GLN A 222 5.63 -30.48 -14.85
CA GLN A 222 5.72 -29.51 -15.94
C GLN A 222 6.27 -30.13 -17.24
N LYS A 223 7.35 -30.91 -17.15
CA LYS A 223 7.92 -31.63 -18.31
C LYS A 223 6.98 -32.67 -18.94
N VAL A 224 6.03 -33.22 -18.18
CA VAL A 224 5.01 -34.11 -18.70
C VAL A 224 3.95 -33.35 -19.52
N PHE A 225 3.60 -32.14 -19.11
CA PHE A 225 2.61 -31.30 -19.80
C PHE A 225 3.19 -30.50 -20.96
N GLU A 226 4.50 -30.24 -20.97
CA GLU A 226 5.18 -29.50 -22.05
C GLU A 226 5.66 -30.36 -23.23
N LYS A 227 5.46 -31.71 -23.20
CA LYS A 227 5.76 -32.53 -24.36
C LYS A 227 4.72 -32.26 -25.46
N PRO A 228 5.12 -31.64 -26.57
CA PRO A 228 4.23 -31.51 -27.72
C PRO A 228 3.88 -32.90 -28.26
N LYS A 229 2.60 -33.07 -28.60
CA LYS A 229 2.14 -34.24 -29.36
C LYS A 229 2.68 -34.21 -30.79
#